data_7ecca2088a84b9489337a1ece406b546
#
_entry.id   7ecca2088a84b9489337a1ece406b546
#
_cell.length_a   1.000
_cell.length_b   1.000
_cell.length_c   1.000
_cell.angle_alpha   90.00
_cell.angle_beta   90.00
_cell.angle_gamma   90.00
#
_symmetry.space_group_name_H-M   'P 1'
#
loop_
_entity.id
_entity.type
_entity.pdbx_description
1 polymer ?
#
loop_
_entity_poly.entity_id
_entity_poly.type
_entity_poly.pdbx_seq_one_letter_code
_entity_poly.pdbx_strand_id
1 'polypeptide(L)'
;MAACQLPWLPERVLGRRGGQSFRDTLVRTGLDSASADRYAVRARDPAALRGPLNWYRAMPFSLREPAGPVRVPTMFAWGNRDRFVSRAAAELCGRYVTGPYRFTELDGASRWLPEQAAGQVAALLAEHVKDK
;
A
#
# COMPACT_ATOMS: atom_id res chain seq x y z
N MET A 1 0.37 1.11 13.96
CA MET A 1 -0.72 2.02 13.51
C MET A 1 -1.08 3.08 14.55
N ALA A 2 -1.11 2.79 15.84
CA ALA A 2 -1.41 3.77 16.88
C ALA A 2 -0.53 5.05 16.85
N ALA A 3 0.76 4.91 16.55
CA ALA A 3 1.67 6.06 16.46
C ALA A 3 1.27 7.10 15.38
N CYS A 4 0.61 6.67 14.30
CA CYS A 4 0.17 7.59 13.25
C CYS A 4 -1.01 8.48 13.69
N GLN A 5 -1.71 8.13 14.76
CA GLN A 5 -2.83 8.92 15.30
C GLN A 5 -2.38 10.18 16.04
N LEU A 6 -1.12 10.21 16.46
CA LEU A 6 -0.58 11.37 17.19
C LEU A 6 -0.35 12.54 16.21
N PRO A 7 -0.70 13.78 16.59
CA PRO A 7 -0.40 14.96 15.78
C PRO A 7 1.12 15.21 15.77
N TRP A 8 1.65 15.65 14.64
CA TRP A 8 3.04 16.09 14.40
C TRP A 8 4.16 15.10 14.77
N LEU A 9 3.94 14.13 15.64
CA LEU A 9 4.98 13.20 16.09
C LEU A 9 5.45 12.26 14.97
N PRO A 10 4.58 11.59 14.20
CA PRO A 10 4.98 10.73 13.10
C PRO A 10 5.78 11.48 12.04
N GLU A 11 5.37 12.69 11.69
CA GLU A 11 6.08 13.54 10.72
C GLU A 11 7.51 13.85 11.20
N ARG A 12 7.67 14.18 12.48
CA ARG A 12 8.98 14.44 13.07
C ARG A 12 9.86 13.19 13.11
N VAL A 13 9.29 12.04 13.48
CA VAL A 13 10.04 10.78 13.58
C VAL A 13 10.48 10.32 12.19
N LEU A 14 9.58 10.34 11.21
CA LEU A 14 9.89 9.89 9.84
C LEU A 14 10.83 10.86 9.13
N GLY A 15 10.71 12.16 9.39
CA GLY A 15 11.59 13.20 8.82
C GLY A 15 12.97 13.27 9.49
N ARG A 16 13.20 12.53 10.59
CA ARG A 16 14.50 12.55 11.29
C ARG A 16 15.65 12.21 10.36
N ARG A 17 16.80 12.85 10.60
CA ARG A 17 18.03 12.66 9.82
C ARG A 17 17.79 12.88 8.30
N GLY A 18 16.99 13.89 7.94
CA GLY A 18 16.73 14.19 6.54
C GLY A 18 15.98 13.08 5.78
N GLY A 19 15.04 12.40 6.45
CA GLY A 19 14.25 11.31 5.86
C GLY A 19 14.87 9.91 5.98
N GLN A 20 16.04 9.78 6.61
CA GLN A 20 16.71 8.49 6.75
C GLN A 20 15.87 7.47 7.51
N SER A 21 15.18 7.87 8.57
CA SER A 21 14.28 6.99 9.33
C SER A 21 13.13 6.44 8.47
N PHE A 22 12.60 7.26 7.57
CA PHE A 22 11.60 6.84 6.60
C PHE A 22 12.18 5.85 5.59
N ARG A 23 13.34 6.16 5.00
CA ARG A 23 14.09 5.27 4.11
C ARG A 23 14.29 3.88 4.72
N ASP A 24 14.83 3.83 5.93
CA ASP A 24 15.12 2.56 6.61
C ASP A 24 13.84 1.75 6.86
N THR A 25 12.74 2.43 7.11
CA THR A 25 11.43 1.78 7.23
C THR A 25 11.00 1.16 5.91
N LEU A 26 11.14 1.87 4.78
CA LEU A 26 10.81 1.38 3.45
C LEU A 26 11.63 0.15 3.08
N VAL A 27 12.95 0.19 3.28
CA VAL A 27 13.84 -0.96 3.02
C VAL A 27 13.45 -2.16 3.87
N ARG A 28 13.17 -1.96 5.17
CA ARG A 28 12.70 -3.05 6.04
C ARG A 28 11.39 -3.69 5.59
N THR A 29 10.58 -2.96 4.85
CA THR A 29 9.31 -3.47 4.29
C THR A 29 9.46 -4.12 2.92
N GLY A 30 10.70 -4.25 2.43
CA GLY A 30 11.02 -4.97 1.20
C GLY A 30 11.28 -4.10 -0.03
N LEU A 31 11.24 -2.76 0.10
CA LEU A 31 11.57 -1.88 -1.01
C LEU A 31 13.09 -1.86 -1.24
N ASP A 32 13.52 -1.84 -2.50
CA ASP A 32 14.93 -1.70 -2.85
C ASP A 32 15.48 -0.32 -2.44
N SER A 33 16.79 -0.25 -2.23
CA SER A 33 17.44 0.95 -1.71
C SER A 33 17.29 2.16 -2.62
N ALA A 34 17.35 1.98 -3.94
CA ALA A 34 17.24 3.09 -4.90
C ALA A 34 15.83 3.71 -4.90
N SER A 35 14.82 2.85 -4.86
CA SER A 35 13.42 3.29 -4.71
C SER A 35 13.18 3.95 -3.35
N ALA A 36 13.72 3.38 -2.27
CA ALA A 36 13.61 3.96 -0.94
C ALA A 36 14.27 5.35 -0.86
N ASP A 37 15.39 5.57 -1.53
CA ASP A 37 16.07 6.88 -1.61
C ASP A 37 15.18 7.92 -2.32
N ARG A 38 14.53 7.56 -3.42
CA ARG A 38 13.59 8.45 -4.13
C ARG A 38 12.43 8.89 -3.23
N TYR A 39 11.86 7.97 -2.47
CA TYR A 39 10.77 8.28 -1.54
C TYR A 39 11.27 9.12 -0.34
N ALA A 40 12.46 8.83 0.17
CA ALA A 40 13.04 9.54 1.32
C ALA A 40 13.27 11.04 1.07
N VAL A 41 13.54 11.42 -0.18
CA VAL A 41 13.68 12.84 -0.56
C VAL A 41 12.40 13.62 -0.20
N ARG A 42 11.23 13.05 -0.45
CA ARG A 42 9.95 13.68 -0.09
C ARG A 42 9.73 13.77 1.42
N ALA A 43 10.25 12.81 2.19
CA ALA A 43 10.11 12.81 3.65
C ALA A 43 10.96 13.88 4.36
N ARG A 44 11.83 14.58 3.63
CA ARG A 44 12.56 15.74 4.15
C ARG A 44 11.63 16.93 4.45
N ASP A 45 10.52 17.01 3.70
CA ASP A 45 9.47 17.99 3.95
C ASP A 45 8.37 17.37 4.81
N PRO A 46 8.20 17.80 6.08
CA PRO A 46 7.12 17.32 6.93
C PRO A 46 5.72 17.55 6.35
N ALA A 47 5.55 18.57 5.51
CA ALA A 47 4.27 18.83 4.85
C ALA A 47 3.91 17.73 3.85
N ALA A 48 4.89 17.16 3.15
CA ALA A 48 4.70 16.07 2.22
C ALA A 48 4.25 14.76 2.91
N LEU A 49 4.54 14.59 4.20
CA LEU A 49 4.13 13.44 4.98
C LEU A 49 2.69 13.54 5.52
N ARG A 50 2.12 14.75 5.59
CA ARG A 50 0.78 14.96 6.16
C ARG A 50 -0.31 14.21 5.42
N GLY A 51 -0.31 14.25 4.10
CA GLY A 51 -1.30 13.55 3.27
C GLY A 51 -1.35 12.05 3.56
N PRO A 52 -0.25 11.32 3.36
CA PRO A 52 -0.18 9.90 3.68
C PRO A 52 -0.53 9.57 5.14
N LEU A 53 -0.08 10.37 6.10
CA LEU A 53 -0.38 10.14 7.52
C LEU A 53 -1.83 10.43 7.87
N ASN A 54 -2.46 11.43 7.24
CA ASN A 54 -3.88 11.74 7.44
C ASN A 54 -4.78 10.60 6.96
N TRP A 55 -4.37 9.87 5.93
CA TRP A 55 -5.08 8.67 5.51
C TRP A 55 -5.18 7.63 6.66
N TYR A 56 -4.07 7.39 7.37
CA TYR A 56 -4.08 6.54 8.57
C TYR A 56 -4.88 7.14 9.73
N ARG A 57 -4.88 8.47 9.89
CA ARG A 57 -5.66 9.17 10.92
C ARG A 57 -7.16 9.08 10.65
N ALA A 58 -7.57 9.04 9.39
CA ALA A 58 -8.96 8.88 8.99
C ALA A 58 -9.50 7.45 9.20
N MET A 59 -8.62 6.45 9.29
CA MET A 59 -9.00 5.03 9.36
C MET A 59 -10.02 4.70 10.47
N PRO A 60 -9.93 5.23 11.72
CA PRO A 60 -10.94 4.96 12.75
C PRO A 60 -12.35 5.41 12.37
N PHE A 61 -12.49 6.43 11.53
CA PHE A 61 -13.79 6.90 11.05
C PHE A 61 -14.36 5.96 9.99
N SER A 62 -13.52 5.40 9.12
CA SER A 62 -13.93 4.42 8.09
C SER A 62 -14.42 3.10 8.69
N LEU A 63 -13.99 2.74 9.90
CA LEU A 63 -14.43 1.52 10.58
C LEU A 63 -15.85 1.62 11.17
N ARG A 64 -16.43 2.81 11.23
CA ARG A 64 -17.78 3.04 11.76
C ARG A 64 -18.88 2.68 10.78
N GLU A 65 -18.57 2.73 9.49
CA GLU A 65 -19.50 2.39 8.43
C GLU A 65 -18.92 1.25 7.60
N PRO A 66 -19.50 0.06 7.64
CA PRO A 66 -19.03 -1.04 6.81
C PRO A 66 -19.20 -0.68 5.35
N ALA A 67 -18.16 -0.89 4.55
CA ALA A 67 -18.24 -0.74 3.11
C ALA A 67 -19.28 -1.72 2.55
N GLY A 68 -20.16 -1.21 1.69
CA GLY A 68 -21.07 -2.06 0.95
C GLY A 68 -20.33 -2.96 -0.04
N PRO A 69 -21.02 -3.95 -0.64
CA PRO A 69 -20.41 -4.85 -1.60
C PRO A 69 -19.97 -4.10 -2.86
N VAL A 70 -18.78 -4.43 -3.35
CA VAL A 70 -18.21 -3.90 -4.59
C VAL A 70 -18.85 -4.62 -5.78
N ARG A 71 -19.52 -3.88 -6.66
CA ARG A 71 -20.28 -4.43 -7.80
C ARG A 71 -19.55 -4.33 -9.15
N VAL A 72 -18.52 -3.52 -9.21
CA VAL A 72 -17.73 -3.33 -10.44
C VAL A 72 -16.73 -4.46 -10.63
N PRO A 73 -16.32 -4.77 -11.87
CA PRO A 73 -15.22 -5.70 -12.13
C PRO A 73 -13.99 -5.29 -11.32
N THR A 74 -13.47 -6.22 -10.53
CA THR A 74 -12.40 -5.96 -9.58
C THR A 74 -11.27 -6.96 -9.74
N MET A 75 -10.05 -6.48 -9.82
CA MET A 75 -8.84 -7.30 -9.77
C MET A 75 -8.06 -6.96 -8.50
N PHE A 76 -7.62 -8.00 -7.79
CA PHE A 76 -6.70 -7.87 -6.67
C PHE A 76 -5.39 -8.60 -6.96
N ALA A 77 -4.32 -7.84 -7.17
CA ALA A 77 -2.97 -8.38 -7.28
C ALA A 77 -2.28 -8.34 -5.91
N TRP A 78 -1.70 -9.47 -5.49
CA TRP A 78 -1.05 -9.60 -4.20
C TRP A 78 0.31 -10.29 -4.33
N GLY A 79 1.32 -9.72 -3.66
CA GLY A 79 2.65 -10.31 -3.60
C GLY A 79 2.77 -11.27 -2.40
N ASN A 80 3.25 -12.49 -2.62
CA ASN A 80 3.27 -13.51 -1.57
C ASN A 80 4.36 -13.29 -0.50
N ARG A 81 5.21 -12.27 -0.66
CA ARG A 81 6.14 -11.79 0.37
C ARG A 81 5.65 -10.54 1.09
N ASP A 82 4.38 -10.17 0.93
CA ASP A 82 3.80 -9.07 1.69
C ASP A 82 3.76 -9.41 3.19
N ARG A 83 4.39 -8.56 3.99
CA ARG A 83 4.46 -8.72 5.46
C ARG A 83 3.28 -8.09 6.20
N PHE A 84 2.41 -7.36 5.51
CA PHE A 84 1.29 -6.61 6.09
C PHE A 84 -0.06 -7.25 5.80
N VAL A 85 -0.22 -7.78 4.59
CA VAL A 85 -1.43 -8.46 4.16
C VAL A 85 -1.10 -9.94 4.03
N SER A 86 -1.66 -10.75 4.93
CA SER A 86 -1.52 -12.20 4.87
C SER A 86 -2.29 -12.78 3.68
N ARG A 87 -1.92 -13.98 3.23
CA ARG A 87 -2.65 -14.70 2.19
C ARG A 87 -4.14 -14.82 2.53
N ALA A 88 -4.46 -15.22 3.75
CA ALA A 88 -5.85 -15.36 4.19
C ALA A 88 -6.63 -14.04 4.10
N ALA A 89 -6.01 -12.90 4.45
CA ALA A 89 -6.64 -11.60 4.31
C ALA A 89 -6.83 -11.21 2.84
N ALA A 90 -5.85 -11.50 1.97
CA ALA A 90 -5.94 -11.25 0.54
C ALA A 90 -7.06 -12.06 -0.12
N GLU A 91 -7.19 -13.33 0.20
CA GLU A 91 -8.26 -14.23 -0.30
C GLU A 91 -9.65 -13.81 0.18
N LEU A 92 -9.75 -13.27 1.42
CA LEU A 92 -11.02 -12.77 1.95
C LEU A 92 -11.56 -11.55 1.20
N CYS A 93 -10.74 -10.78 0.50
CA CYS A 93 -11.18 -9.59 -0.24
C CYS A 93 -12.27 -9.93 -1.27
N GLY A 94 -12.21 -11.12 -1.89
CA GLY A 94 -13.22 -11.56 -2.86
C GLY A 94 -14.62 -11.67 -2.28
N ARG A 95 -14.79 -11.88 -0.97
CA ARG A 95 -16.10 -11.95 -0.32
C ARG A 95 -16.88 -10.63 -0.30
N TYR A 96 -16.16 -9.52 -0.50
CA TYR A 96 -16.75 -8.19 -0.54
C TYR A 96 -17.05 -7.71 -1.96
N VAL A 97 -16.76 -8.55 -2.97
CA VAL A 97 -17.02 -8.24 -4.39
C VAL A 97 -18.14 -9.12 -4.90
N THR A 98 -19.24 -8.52 -5.35
CA THR A 98 -20.38 -9.19 -5.98
C THR A 98 -20.34 -9.10 -7.50
N GLY A 99 -19.50 -8.24 -8.05
CA GLY A 99 -19.18 -8.19 -9.48
C GLY A 99 -18.14 -9.25 -9.88
N PRO A 100 -17.69 -9.24 -11.15
CA PRO A 100 -16.58 -10.08 -11.59
C PRO A 100 -15.33 -9.82 -10.73
N TYR A 101 -14.72 -10.89 -10.21
CA TYR A 101 -13.56 -10.80 -9.34
C TYR A 101 -12.41 -11.69 -9.83
N ARG A 102 -11.21 -11.13 -9.89
CA ARG A 102 -9.97 -11.85 -10.21
C ARG A 102 -8.94 -11.62 -9.11
N PHE A 103 -8.45 -12.70 -8.52
CA PHE A 103 -7.31 -12.68 -7.61
C PHE A 103 -6.06 -13.18 -8.35
N THR A 104 -4.97 -12.44 -8.24
CA THR A 104 -3.69 -12.81 -8.86
C THR A 104 -2.57 -12.71 -7.83
N GLU A 105 -1.91 -13.82 -7.57
CA GLU A 105 -0.71 -13.88 -6.74
C GLU A 105 0.53 -13.62 -7.60
N LEU A 106 1.41 -12.73 -7.14
CA LEU A 106 2.70 -12.46 -7.74
C LEU A 106 3.80 -13.07 -6.86
N ASP A 107 4.43 -14.13 -7.39
CA ASP A 107 5.47 -14.84 -6.67
C ASP A 107 6.72 -14.00 -6.45
N GLY A 108 7.29 -14.11 -5.25
CA GLY A 108 8.50 -13.39 -4.86
C GLY A 108 8.33 -11.88 -4.63
N ALA A 109 7.18 -11.32 -4.95
CA ALA A 109 6.93 -9.88 -4.78
C ALA A 109 6.41 -9.56 -3.37
N SER A 110 6.80 -8.38 -2.86
CA SER A 110 6.27 -7.84 -1.62
C SER A 110 5.07 -6.91 -1.89
N ARG A 111 4.70 -6.08 -0.93
CA ARG A 111 3.68 -5.03 -1.11
C ARG A 111 4.03 -3.96 -2.16
N TRP A 112 5.30 -3.89 -2.55
CA TRP A 112 5.83 -2.88 -3.49
C TRP A 112 5.73 -3.37 -4.93
N LEU A 113 4.54 -3.82 -5.33
CA LEU A 113 4.29 -4.42 -6.63
C LEU A 113 4.66 -3.50 -7.80
N PRO A 114 4.33 -2.18 -7.80
CA PRO A 114 4.69 -1.30 -8.90
C PRO A 114 6.21 -1.13 -9.09
N GLU A 115 6.98 -1.24 -8.01
CA GLU A 115 8.43 -1.12 -8.06
C GLU A 115 9.11 -2.45 -8.38
N GLN A 116 8.60 -3.57 -7.87
CA GLN A 116 9.24 -4.88 -7.98
C GLN A 116 8.78 -5.69 -9.19
N ALA A 117 7.55 -5.49 -9.62
CA ALA A 117 6.90 -6.28 -10.66
C ALA A 117 6.16 -5.40 -11.68
N ALA A 118 6.72 -4.23 -12.02
CA ALA A 118 6.07 -3.22 -12.87
C ALA A 118 5.50 -3.80 -14.18
N GLY A 119 6.28 -4.63 -14.88
CA GLY A 119 5.83 -5.26 -16.13
C GLY A 119 4.65 -6.20 -15.94
N GLN A 120 4.66 -7.02 -14.88
CA GLN A 120 3.56 -7.93 -14.57
C GLN A 120 2.31 -7.15 -14.16
N VAL A 121 2.45 -6.13 -13.33
CA VAL A 121 1.34 -5.26 -12.93
C VAL A 121 0.73 -4.55 -14.13
N ALA A 122 1.56 -4.01 -15.03
CA ALA A 122 1.10 -3.35 -16.24
C ALA A 122 0.33 -4.32 -17.17
N ALA A 123 0.82 -5.55 -17.35
CA ALA A 123 0.14 -6.57 -18.12
C ALA A 123 -1.24 -6.93 -17.53
N LEU A 124 -1.29 -7.16 -16.22
CA LEU A 124 -2.54 -7.47 -15.51
C LEU A 124 -3.57 -6.32 -15.63
N LEU A 125 -3.11 -5.07 -15.50
CA LEU A 125 -3.97 -3.91 -15.68
C LEU A 125 -4.49 -3.80 -17.13
N ALA A 126 -3.63 -4.03 -18.12
CA ALA A 126 -4.01 -4.00 -19.54
C ALA A 126 -5.07 -5.07 -19.86
N GLU A 127 -4.92 -6.28 -19.33
CA GLU A 127 -5.94 -7.34 -19.44
C GLU A 127 -7.25 -6.91 -18.78
N HIS A 128 -7.18 -6.48 -17.53
CA HIS A 128 -8.37 -6.10 -16.76
C HIS A 128 -9.20 -4.98 -17.41
N VAL A 129 -8.55 -4.06 -18.11
CA VAL A 129 -9.23 -2.96 -18.83
C VAL A 129 -9.86 -3.45 -20.13
N LYS A 130 -9.28 -4.46 -20.79
CA LYS A 130 -9.83 -5.04 -22.06
C LYS A 130 -11.04 -5.92 -21.81
N ASP A 131 -11.15 -6.54 -20.65
CA ASP A 131 -12.23 -7.46 -20.28
C ASP A 131 -13.53 -6.74 -19.84
N LYS A 132 -13.60 -5.44 -20.02
CA LYS A 132 -14.80 -4.58 -19.78
C LYS A 132 -15.57 -4.35 -21.08
#